data_e50d0b6f91f1764115a522dcc9148b8a
#
_entry.id   e50d0b6f91f1764115a522dcc9148b8a
#
_cell.length_a   1.000
_cell.length_b   1.000
_cell.length_c   1.000
_cell.angle_alpha   90.00
_cell.angle_beta   90.00
_cell.angle_gamma   90.00
#
_symmetry.space_group_name_H-M   'P 1'
#
loop_
_entity.id
_entity.type
_entity.pdbx_description
1 polymer ?
#
loop_
_entity_poly.entity_id
_entity_poly.type
_entity_poly.pdbx_seq_one_letter_code
_entity_poly.pdbx_strand_id
1 'polypeptide(L)'
;MQTGPRETTGPVPDADLVAPRSGRGPYRKGLERRSAIVRAATQVFAERGYHGGSLRTIAERVGVSSASLVQYFGTKEGLLAAVLSEWGRASRPAGLDGLRGLAWIRSMREAMAYNAVHPGLIELFLTLSAEATSPDHPARAFVQERYATVVGEHAGHLLEAVEDGEVGAMSAERAEHEARLFVAAMDGIELQWLLDPRVDLLELFEHLLEVTLARWAA
;
A
#
# COMPACT_ATOMS: atom_id res chain seq x y z
N MET A 1 -63.22 -46.65 -40.66
CA MET A 1 -63.41 -47.22 -39.33
C MET A 1 -62.25 -46.79 -38.45
N GLN A 2 -62.50 -46.24 -37.29
CA GLN A 2 -61.68 -45.81 -36.20
C GLN A 2 -60.95 -44.43 -36.32
N THR A 3 -61.62 -43.54 -35.70
CA THR A 3 -61.22 -42.21 -35.26
C THR A 3 -60.31 -42.32 -34.02
N GLY A 4 -59.11 -41.78 -34.06
CA GLY A 4 -58.26 -41.54 -32.90
C GLY A 4 -58.35 -40.10 -32.48
N PRO A 5 -58.23 -39.79 -31.19
CA PRO A 5 -58.51 -38.44 -30.68
C PRO A 5 -57.34 -37.48 -30.87
N ARG A 6 -57.73 -36.17 -31.08
CA ARG A 6 -56.84 -35.04 -31.15
C ARG A 6 -56.31 -34.70 -29.73
N GLU A 7 -54.99 -34.71 -29.54
CA GLU A 7 -54.35 -34.11 -28.38
C GLU A 7 -54.24 -32.59 -28.56
N THR A 8 -54.88 -31.89 -27.65
CA THR A 8 -54.74 -30.45 -27.48
C THR A 8 -53.54 -30.14 -26.64
N THR A 9 -52.50 -29.63 -27.27
CA THR A 9 -51.33 -29.07 -26.57
C THR A 9 -51.69 -27.71 -26.02
N GLY A 10 -51.88 -27.58 -24.70
CA GLY A 10 -52.00 -26.31 -24.01
C GLY A 10 -50.66 -25.56 -23.93
N PRO A 11 -50.68 -24.24 -23.78
CA PRO A 11 -49.46 -23.46 -23.74
C PRO A 11 -48.69 -23.70 -22.44
N VAL A 12 -47.38 -23.94 -22.60
CA VAL A 12 -46.41 -24.03 -21.52
C VAL A 12 -46.31 -22.67 -20.87
N PRO A 13 -46.44 -22.50 -19.54
CA PRO A 13 -46.24 -21.22 -18.89
C PRO A 13 -44.78 -20.79 -18.99
N ASP A 14 -44.59 -19.51 -19.40
CA ASP A 14 -43.35 -18.82 -19.43
C ASP A 14 -42.64 -18.96 -18.07
N ALA A 15 -41.46 -19.59 -18.09
CA ALA A 15 -40.56 -19.58 -16.95
C ALA A 15 -40.06 -18.15 -16.74
N ASP A 16 -40.61 -17.49 -15.73
CA ASP A 16 -40.13 -16.24 -15.19
C ASP A 16 -38.60 -16.24 -15.12
N LEU A 17 -37.97 -15.50 -16.00
CA LEU A 17 -36.58 -15.08 -15.91
C LEU A 17 -36.46 -14.17 -14.71
N VAL A 18 -36.28 -14.75 -13.52
CA VAL A 18 -35.88 -14.03 -12.33
C VAL A 18 -34.46 -13.49 -12.58
N ALA A 19 -34.37 -12.22 -12.93
CA ALA A 19 -33.12 -11.49 -13.00
C ALA A 19 -32.37 -11.67 -11.68
N PRO A 20 -31.04 -11.93 -11.68
CA PRO A 20 -30.28 -12.11 -10.46
C PRO A 20 -30.37 -10.84 -9.63
N ARG A 21 -31.04 -10.92 -8.48
CA ARG A 21 -31.07 -9.87 -7.46
C ARG A 21 -29.63 -9.54 -7.12
N SER A 22 -29.17 -8.33 -7.45
CA SER A 22 -27.88 -7.79 -7.09
C SER A 22 -27.77 -7.73 -5.57
N GLY A 23 -27.33 -8.86 -4.98
CA GLY A 23 -27.11 -9.02 -3.55
C GLY A 23 -25.96 -8.13 -3.10
N ARG A 24 -26.24 -6.85 -2.75
CA ARG A 24 -25.39 -6.06 -1.89
C ARG A 24 -25.50 -6.62 -0.47
N GLY A 25 -24.85 -7.79 -0.22
CA GLY A 25 -24.92 -8.50 1.04
C GLY A 25 -24.23 -7.74 2.20
N PRO A 26 -24.50 -8.13 3.47
CA PRO A 26 -23.87 -7.57 4.67
C PRO A 26 -22.36 -7.50 4.59
N TYR A 27 -21.72 -8.46 3.95
CA TYR A 27 -20.28 -8.55 3.71
C TYR A 27 -19.74 -7.37 2.88
N ARG A 28 -20.40 -7.01 1.77
CA ARG A 28 -19.98 -5.87 0.95
C ARG A 28 -20.09 -4.54 1.68
N LYS A 29 -21.17 -4.34 2.43
CA LYS A 29 -21.32 -3.15 3.29
C LYS A 29 -20.22 -3.07 4.36
N GLY A 30 -19.80 -4.21 4.92
CA GLY A 30 -18.70 -4.29 5.88
C GLY A 30 -17.37 -3.87 5.25
N LEU A 31 -17.06 -4.34 4.04
CA LEU A 31 -15.85 -3.96 3.31
C LEU A 31 -15.86 -2.48 2.92
N GLU A 32 -16.99 -1.94 2.42
CA GLU A 32 -17.15 -0.52 2.09
C GLU A 32 -16.94 0.36 3.33
N ARG A 33 -17.47 -0.07 4.50
CA ARG A 33 -17.29 0.63 5.77
C ARG A 33 -15.83 0.59 6.24
N ARG A 34 -15.19 -0.57 6.17
CA ARG A 34 -13.77 -0.73 6.51
C ARG A 34 -12.89 0.20 5.66
N SER A 35 -13.12 0.24 4.36
CA SER A 35 -12.39 1.13 3.44
C SER A 35 -12.65 2.61 3.74
N ALA A 36 -13.89 3.00 4.11
CA ALA A 36 -14.21 4.37 4.50
C ALA A 36 -13.46 4.79 5.78
N ILE A 37 -13.35 3.87 6.75
CA ILE A 37 -12.59 4.12 7.99
C ILE A 37 -11.10 4.31 7.66
N VAL A 38 -10.50 3.44 6.86
CA VAL A 38 -9.08 3.55 6.48
C VAL A 38 -8.81 4.88 5.78
N ARG A 39 -9.61 5.26 4.79
CA ARG A 39 -9.45 6.56 4.12
C ARG A 39 -9.53 7.76 5.07
N ALA A 40 -10.50 7.77 5.98
CA ALA A 40 -10.61 8.84 6.97
C ALA A 40 -9.43 8.86 7.95
N ALA A 41 -8.96 7.68 8.36
CA ALA A 41 -7.79 7.55 9.21
C ALA A 41 -6.52 8.05 8.50
N THR A 42 -6.33 7.70 7.23
CA THR A 42 -5.24 8.20 6.39
C THR A 42 -5.21 9.73 6.36
N GLN A 43 -6.39 10.37 6.15
CA GLN A 43 -6.49 11.82 6.16
C GLN A 43 -6.17 12.43 7.54
N VAL A 44 -6.66 11.81 8.63
CA VAL A 44 -6.37 12.30 9.99
C VAL A 44 -4.88 12.24 10.29
N PHE A 45 -4.20 11.13 9.93
CA PHE A 45 -2.77 10.99 10.17
C PHE A 45 -1.95 11.88 9.23
N ALA A 46 -2.35 12.05 7.97
CA ALA A 46 -1.70 12.98 7.05
C ALA A 46 -1.75 14.44 7.55
N GLU A 47 -2.87 14.83 8.20
CA GLU A 47 -3.07 16.19 8.72
C GLU A 47 -2.43 16.43 10.10
N ARG A 48 -2.36 15.40 10.95
CA ARG A 48 -2.09 15.53 12.39
C ARG A 48 -0.92 14.70 12.90
N GLY A 49 -0.30 13.91 12.03
CA GLY A 49 0.77 12.96 12.38
C GLY A 49 0.31 11.83 13.30
N TYR A 50 1.26 11.05 13.77
CA TYR A 50 1.01 9.89 14.65
C TYR A 50 0.40 10.27 15.99
N HIS A 51 0.94 11.32 16.64
CA HIS A 51 0.50 11.74 17.97
C HIS A 51 -0.82 12.50 17.96
N GLY A 52 -1.12 13.23 16.89
CA GLY A 52 -2.36 13.99 16.75
C GLY A 52 -3.56 13.15 16.27
N GLY A 53 -3.31 11.96 15.70
CA GLY A 53 -4.32 11.01 15.24
C GLY A 53 -4.76 10.05 16.33
N SER A 54 -5.98 10.21 16.87
CA SER A 54 -6.55 9.27 17.86
C SER A 54 -7.70 8.46 17.25
N LEU A 55 -7.94 7.25 17.79
CA LEU A 55 -9.13 6.46 17.42
C LEU A 55 -10.42 7.26 17.61
N ARG A 56 -10.48 8.13 18.62
CA ARG A 56 -11.64 8.99 18.87
C ARG A 56 -11.83 9.99 17.72
N THR A 57 -10.78 10.69 17.33
CA THR A 57 -10.82 11.67 16.22
C THR A 57 -11.25 11.00 14.91
N ILE A 58 -10.71 9.81 14.65
CA ILE A 58 -11.05 9.04 13.44
C ILE A 58 -12.52 8.59 13.50
N ALA A 59 -12.96 8.05 14.65
CA ALA A 59 -14.34 7.62 14.85
C ALA A 59 -15.34 8.77 14.65
N GLU A 60 -15.06 9.94 15.22
CA GLU A 60 -15.86 11.16 15.05
C GLU A 60 -15.94 11.57 13.57
N ARG A 61 -14.81 11.55 12.83
CA ARG A 61 -14.76 11.91 11.40
C ARG A 61 -15.59 10.95 10.53
N VAL A 62 -15.64 9.67 10.88
CA VAL A 62 -16.38 8.62 10.11
C VAL A 62 -17.84 8.50 10.58
N GLY A 63 -18.20 9.09 11.71
CA GLY A 63 -19.52 8.93 12.32
C GLY A 63 -19.75 7.51 12.87
N VAL A 64 -18.76 6.95 13.55
CA VAL A 64 -18.83 5.65 14.26
C VAL A 64 -18.37 5.80 15.70
N SER A 65 -18.58 4.76 16.53
CA SER A 65 -17.97 4.70 17.84
C SER A 65 -16.51 4.20 17.75
N SER A 66 -15.66 4.58 18.72
CA SER A 66 -14.31 4.00 18.85
C SER A 66 -14.34 2.48 19.02
N ALA A 67 -15.36 1.93 19.67
CA ALA A 67 -15.57 0.49 19.79
C ALA A 67 -15.78 -0.18 18.42
N SER A 68 -16.45 0.50 17.47
CA SER A 68 -16.59 0.00 16.10
C SER A 68 -15.26 -0.08 15.38
N LEU A 69 -14.33 0.86 15.61
CA LEU A 69 -12.99 0.79 15.03
C LEU A 69 -12.24 -0.44 15.55
N VAL A 70 -12.30 -0.69 16.85
CA VAL A 70 -11.69 -1.88 17.45
C VAL A 70 -12.30 -3.16 16.88
N GLN A 71 -13.60 -3.19 16.61
CA GLN A 71 -14.25 -4.35 15.97
C GLN A 71 -13.72 -4.62 14.56
N TYR A 72 -13.40 -3.57 13.77
CA TYR A 72 -12.88 -3.72 12.40
C TYR A 72 -11.38 -4.03 12.34
N PHE A 73 -10.59 -3.51 13.27
CA PHE A 73 -9.12 -3.51 13.20
C PHE A 73 -8.43 -4.16 14.39
N GLY A 74 -9.17 -4.58 15.41
CA GLY A 74 -8.65 -5.21 16.62
C GLY A 74 -8.00 -4.20 17.56
N THR A 75 -6.94 -3.54 17.12
CA THR A 75 -6.17 -2.57 17.92
C THR A 75 -5.96 -1.27 17.16
N LYS A 76 -5.40 -0.25 17.84
CA LYS A 76 -4.92 0.98 17.19
C LYS A 76 -3.87 0.64 16.13
N GLU A 77 -2.92 -0.22 16.47
CA GLU A 77 -1.83 -0.65 15.59
C GLU A 77 -2.35 -1.39 14.36
N GLY A 78 -3.43 -2.20 14.51
CA GLY A 78 -4.12 -2.84 13.39
C GLY A 78 -4.74 -1.83 12.41
N LEU A 79 -5.31 -0.72 12.92
CA LEU A 79 -5.77 0.38 12.08
C LEU A 79 -4.60 1.10 11.42
N LEU A 80 -3.50 1.36 12.13
CA LEU A 80 -2.31 1.99 11.59
C LEU A 80 -1.68 1.16 10.47
N ALA A 81 -1.57 -0.15 10.67
CA ALA A 81 -1.12 -1.08 9.62
C ALA A 81 -2.01 -1.00 8.36
N ALA A 82 -3.33 -0.91 8.52
CA ALA A 82 -4.25 -0.76 7.39
C ALA A 82 -4.09 0.61 6.68
N VAL A 83 -3.83 1.68 7.42
CA VAL A 83 -3.54 3.02 6.87
C VAL A 83 -2.23 3.00 6.07
N LEU A 84 -1.17 2.41 6.63
CA LEU A 84 0.13 2.30 5.96
C LEU A 84 0.07 1.40 4.71
N SER A 85 -0.75 0.35 4.74
CA SER A 85 -1.01 -0.46 3.55
C SER A 85 -1.73 0.33 2.44
N GLU A 86 -2.69 1.20 2.80
CA GLU A 86 -3.37 2.09 1.86
C GLU A 86 -2.41 3.15 1.30
N TRP A 87 -1.60 3.77 2.17
CA TRP A 87 -0.56 4.70 1.75
C TRP A 87 0.43 4.04 0.78
N GLY A 88 0.96 2.84 1.08
CA GLY A 88 1.85 2.11 0.19
C GLY A 88 1.26 1.82 -1.19
N ARG A 89 -0.09 1.65 -1.28
CA ARG A 89 -0.78 1.54 -2.57
C ARG A 89 -0.95 2.88 -3.27
N ALA A 90 -1.26 3.93 -2.52
CA ALA A 90 -1.49 5.27 -3.05
C ALA A 90 -0.20 5.98 -3.49
N SER A 91 0.92 5.71 -2.80
CA SER A 91 2.25 6.23 -3.16
C SER A 91 2.90 5.46 -4.31
N ARG A 92 2.34 4.31 -4.69
CA ARG A 92 2.86 3.53 -5.82
C ARG A 92 2.67 4.31 -7.12
N PRO A 93 3.74 4.53 -7.90
CA PRO A 93 3.63 5.28 -9.16
C PRO A 93 2.58 4.71 -10.10
N ALA A 94 1.86 5.59 -10.81
CA ALA A 94 0.94 5.16 -11.85
C ALA A 94 1.72 4.60 -13.05
N GLY A 95 1.26 3.48 -13.61
CA GLY A 95 1.89 2.92 -14.81
C GLY A 95 3.13 2.04 -14.53
N LEU A 96 3.31 1.56 -13.29
CA LEU A 96 4.35 0.58 -12.96
C LEU A 96 4.20 -0.75 -13.73
N ASP A 97 2.98 -1.06 -14.19
CA ASP A 97 2.72 -2.27 -14.95
C ASP A 97 3.55 -2.27 -16.24
N GLY A 98 4.55 -3.16 -16.29
CA GLY A 98 5.47 -3.30 -17.42
C GLY A 98 6.78 -2.51 -17.29
N LEU A 99 7.00 -1.71 -16.25
CA LEU A 99 8.33 -1.18 -15.96
C LEU A 99 9.22 -2.30 -15.39
N ARG A 100 10.46 -2.34 -15.86
CA ARG A 100 11.48 -3.31 -15.45
C ARG A 100 12.78 -2.59 -15.11
N GLY A 101 13.66 -3.29 -14.41
CA GLY A 101 15.02 -2.87 -14.20
C GLY A 101 15.15 -1.45 -13.66
N LEU A 102 16.05 -0.68 -14.20
CA LEU A 102 16.29 0.70 -13.76
C LEU A 102 15.11 1.64 -14.01
N ALA A 103 14.27 1.36 -15.02
CA ALA A 103 13.08 2.19 -15.27
C ALA A 103 12.11 2.14 -14.08
N TRP A 104 11.92 0.96 -13.47
CA TRP A 104 11.12 0.82 -12.26
C TRP A 104 11.79 1.53 -11.06
N ILE A 105 13.08 1.36 -10.87
CA ILE A 105 13.82 2.02 -9.77
C ILE A 105 13.73 3.55 -9.88
N ARG A 106 13.87 4.10 -11.09
CA ARG A 106 13.72 5.55 -11.34
C ARG A 106 12.30 6.06 -11.02
N SER A 107 11.29 5.24 -11.23
CA SER A 107 9.90 5.62 -10.93
C SER A 107 9.64 5.87 -9.43
N MET A 108 10.54 5.43 -8.53
CA MET A 108 10.44 5.72 -7.09
C MET A 108 10.47 7.23 -6.78
N ARG A 109 10.95 8.05 -7.72
CA ARG A 109 10.82 9.51 -7.64
C ARG A 109 9.36 9.97 -7.47
N GLU A 110 8.42 9.30 -8.14
CA GLU A 110 6.99 9.62 -8.01
C GLU A 110 6.47 9.25 -6.63
N ALA A 111 6.92 8.13 -6.05
CA ALA A 111 6.60 7.76 -4.68
C ALA A 111 7.13 8.80 -3.68
N MET A 112 8.37 9.27 -3.87
CA MET A 112 8.94 10.33 -3.03
C MET A 112 8.20 11.66 -3.19
N ALA A 113 7.77 12.01 -4.41
CA ALA A 113 6.95 13.20 -4.67
C ALA A 113 5.58 13.10 -3.97
N TYR A 114 4.97 11.92 -3.95
CA TYR A 114 3.75 11.67 -3.18
C TYR A 114 4.01 11.84 -1.67
N ASN A 115 5.12 11.32 -1.16
CA ASN A 115 5.50 11.43 0.25
C ASN A 115 5.73 12.89 0.66
N ALA A 116 6.37 13.70 -0.20
CA ALA A 116 6.64 15.12 0.06
C ALA A 116 5.38 15.94 0.35
N VAL A 117 4.24 15.57 -0.21
CA VAL A 117 2.96 16.26 0.04
C VAL A 117 2.10 15.58 1.13
N HIS A 118 2.62 14.52 1.76
CA HIS A 118 1.94 13.78 2.82
C HIS A 118 2.85 13.52 4.04
N PRO A 119 3.48 14.56 4.63
CA PRO A 119 4.48 14.40 5.70
C PRO A 119 3.96 13.60 6.92
N GLY A 120 2.69 13.76 7.28
CA GLY A 120 2.11 13.05 8.41
C GLY A 120 2.02 11.53 8.22
N LEU A 121 2.01 11.03 6.98
CA LEU A 121 2.07 9.58 6.72
C LEU A 121 3.50 9.04 6.88
N ILE A 122 4.50 9.83 6.53
CA ILE A 122 5.90 9.49 6.75
C ILE A 122 6.22 9.51 8.24
N GLU A 123 5.78 10.56 8.97
CA GLU A 123 5.88 10.61 10.44
C GLU A 123 5.25 9.36 11.08
N LEU A 124 4.04 8.98 10.64
CA LEU A 124 3.37 7.78 11.12
C LEU A 124 4.20 6.52 10.88
N PHE A 125 4.71 6.35 9.66
CA PHE A 125 5.49 5.17 9.28
C PHE A 125 6.79 5.07 10.08
N LEU A 126 7.58 6.13 10.14
CA LEU A 126 8.86 6.15 10.85
C LEU A 126 8.68 5.94 12.35
N THR A 127 7.66 6.59 12.96
CA THR A 127 7.37 6.41 14.38
C THR A 127 6.95 4.97 14.67
N LEU A 128 6.01 4.41 13.90
CA LEU A 128 5.55 3.04 14.10
C LEU A 128 6.67 2.03 13.86
N SER A 129 7.54 2.28 12.86
CA SER A 129 8.70 1.42 12.57
C SER A 129 9.70 1.41 13.73
N ALA A 130 9.96 2.57 14.34
CA ALA A 130 10.82 2.67 15.51
C ALA A 130 10.23 1.95 16.73
N GLU A 131 8.93 2.12 17.02
CA GLU A 131 8.24 1.41 18.11
C GLU A 131 8.22 -0.11 17.88
N ALA A 132 8.01 -0.55 16.62
CA ALA A 132 7.96 -1.95 16.23
C ALA A 132 9.32 -2.69 16.33
N THR A 133 10.41 -2.01 16.69
CA THR A 133 11.68 -2.66 17.04
C THR A 133 11.56 -3.49 18.32
N SER A 134 10.62 -3.15 19.22
CA SER A 134 10.30 -3.96 20.39
C SER A 134 9.76 -5.34 19.98
N PRO A 135 10.28 -6.45 20.54
CA PRO A 135 9.88 -7.81 20.15
C PRO A 135 8.39 -8.09 20.26
N ASP A 136 7.72 -7.52 21.27
CA ASP A 136 6.31 -7.78 21.58
C ASP A 136 5.37 -6.73 20.97
N HIS A 137 5.88 -5.82 20.15
CA HIS A 137 5.04 -4.75 19.58
C HIS A 137 4.04 -5.32 18.54
N PRO A 138 2.74 -4.98 18.64
CA PRO A 138 1.68 -5.55 17.77
C PRO A 138 1.90 -5.31 16.27
N ALA A 139 2.55 -4.20 15.90
CA ALA A 139 2.83 -3.88 14.50
C ALA A 139 4.13 -4.49 13.97
N ARG A 140 4.92 -5.20 14.80
CA ARG A 140 6.23 -5.73 14.38
C ARG A 140 6.15 -6.60 13.14
N ALA A 141 5.25 -7.57 13.12
CA ALA A 141 5.08 -8.47 11.97
C ALA A 141 4.73 -7.70 10.69
N PHE A 142 3.85 -6.69 10.79
CA PHE A 142 3.48 -5.84 9.67
C PHE A 142 4.68 -5.05 9.11
N VAL A 143 5.47 -4.43 9.99
CA VAL A 143 6.66 -3.65 9.57
C VAL A 143 7.72 -4.54 8.95
N GLN A 144 7.96 -5.74 9.52
CA GLN A 144 8.88 -6.73 8.96
C GLN A 144 8.45 -7.18 7.55
N GLU A 145 7.16 -7.52 7.37
CA GLU A 145 6.62 -7.92 6.07
C GLU A 145 6.71 -6.79 5.04
N ARG A 146 6.42 -5.55 5.46
CA ARG A 146 6.57 -4.39 4.59
C ARG A 146 8.00 -4.21 4.10
N TYR A 147 9.01 -4.25 4.98
CA TYR A 147 10.41 -4.16 4.57
C TYR A 147 10.83 -5.33 3.68
N ALA A 148 10.41 -6.56 4.02
CA ALA A 148 10.68 -7.72 3.18
C ALA A 148 10.11 -7.55 1.76
N THR A 149 8.88 -7.04 1.65
CA THR A 149 8.23 -6.78 0.35
C THR A 149 8.96 -5.69 -0.43
N VAL A 150 9.21 -4.53 0.18
CA VAL A 150 9.84 -3.40 -0.50
C VAL A 150 11.26 -3.73 -0.94
N VAL A 151 12.05 -4.34 -0.05
CA VAL A 151 13.43 -4.77 -0.38
C VAL A 151 13.40 -5.83 -1.47
N GLY A 152 12.49 -6.81 -1.40
CA GLY A 152 12.36 -7.86 -2.40
C GLY A 152 11.97 -7.32 -3.79
N GLU A 153 11.05 -6.35 -3.85
CA GLU A 153 10.68 -5.67 -5.11
C GLU A 153 11.89 -4.94 -5.72
N HIS A 154 12.63 -4.15 -4.93
CA HIS A 154 13.82 -3.44 -5.40
C HIS A 154 14.92 -4.40 -5.87
N ALA A 155 15.19 -5.46 -5.10
CA ALA A 155 16.18 -6.47 -5.47
C ALA A 155 15.78 -7.22 -6.76
N GLY A 156 14.49 -7.55 -6.92
CA GLY A 156 13.96 -8.16 -8.13
C GLY A 156 14.20 -7.31 -9.37
N HIS A 157 13.84 -6.03 -9.30
CA HIS A 157 14.06 -5.10 -10.42
C HIS A 157 15.54 -4.80 -10.66
N LEU A 158 16.38 -4.84 -9.62
CA LEU A 158 17.82 -4.72 -9.81
C LEU A 158 18.42 -5.94 -10.54
N LEU A 159 17.92 -7.15 -10.27
CA LEU A 159 18.31 -8.35 -11.02
C LEU A 159 17.82 -8.31 -12.47
N GLU A 160 16.61 -7.79 -12.71
CA GLU A 160 16.15 -7.52 -14.08
C GLU A 160 17.09 -6.55 -14.83
N ALA A 161 17.56 -5.49 -14.15
CA ALA A 161 18.54 -4.56 -14.71
C ALA A 161 19.88 -5.24 -15.07
N VAL A 162 20.31 -6.24 -14.28
CA VAL A 162 21.46 -7.09 -14.61
C VAL A 162 21.19 -7.92 -15.86
N GLU A 163 20.02 -8.57 -15.94
CA GLU A 163 19.62 -9.37 -17.11
C GLU A 163 19.54 -8.53 -18.39
N ASP A 164 19.05 -7.30 -18.29
CA ASP A 164 18.89 -6.37 -19.40
C ASP A 164 20.22 -5.63 -19.75
N GLY A 165 21.30 -5.89 -18.98
CA GLY A 165 22.63 -5.28 -19.20
C GLY A 165 22.72 -3.80 -18.84
N GLU A 166 21.78 -3.30 -18.04
CA GLU A 166 21.73 -1.90 -17.61
C GLU A 166 22.72 -1.60 -16.47
N VAL A 167 23.10 -2.63 -15.70
CA VAL A 167 24.04 -2.57 -14.57
C VAL A 167 25.05 -3.71 -14.63
N GLY A 168 26.15 -3.58 -13.86
CA GLY A 168 27.16 -4.63 -13.74
C GLY A 168 26.60 -5.93 -13.13
N ALA A 169 27.26 -7.06 -13.40
CA ALA A 169 26.86 -8.36 -12.88
C ALA A 169 26.83 -8.37 -11.34
N MET A 170 25.75 -8.90 -10.76
CA MET A 170 25.66 -9.09 -9.32
C MET A 170 24.85 -10.35 -8.96
N SER A 171 25.17 -10.93 -7.80
CA SER A 171 24.42 -12.05 -7.25
C SER A 171 23.09 -11.57 -6.62
N ALA A 172 22.16 -12.50 -6.43
CA ALA A 172 20.91 -12.21 -5.73
C ALA A 172 21.13 -11.66 -4.31
N GLU A 173 22.12 -12.18 -3.60
CA GLU A 173 22.50 -11.69 -2.27
C GLU A 173 23.01 -10.25 -2.32
N ARG A 174 23.86 -9.92 -3.30
CA ARG A 174 24.32 -8.53 -3.50
C ARG A 174 23.15 -7.61 -3.87
N ALA A 175 22.25 -8.04 -4.76
CA ALA A 175 21.08 -7.26 -5.11
C ALA A 175 20.18 -6.97 -3.90
N GLU A 176 19.97 -7.93 -3.00
CA GLU A 176 19.26 -7.73 -1.75
C GLU A 176 19.97 -6.74 -0.82
N HIS A 177 21.28 -6.83 -0.67
CA HIS A 177 22.05 -5.88 0.14
C HIS A 177 21.98 -4.45 -0.44
N GLU A 178 22.13 -4.30 -1.75
CA GLU A 178 22.00 -3.00 -2.42
C GLU A 178 20.59 -2.41 -2.25
N ALA A 179 19.56 -3.23 -2.40
CA ALA A 179 18.17 -2.82 -2.17
C ALA A 179 17.94 -2.36 -0.71
N ARG A 180 18.49 -3.10 0.28
CA ARG A 180 18.41 -2.69 1.69
C ARG A 180 19.09 -1.35 1.96
N LEU A 181 20.28 -1.14 1.40
CA LEU A 181 21.00 0.13 1.55
C LEU A 181 20.23 1.28 0.91
N PHE A 182 19.65 1.07 -0.27
CA PHE A 182 18.86 2.07 -0.96
C PHE A 182 17.60 2.45 -0.16
N VAL A 183 16.83 1.47 0.30
CA VAL A 183 15.64 1.68 1.14
C VAL A 183 15.99 2.35 2.46
N ALA A 184 17.08 1.93 3.13
CA ALA A 184 17.53 2.57 4.36
C ALA A 184 17.95 4.04 4.16
N ALA A 185 18.55 4.36 3.01
CA ALA A 185 18.88 5.73 2.67
C ALA A 185 17.62 6.58 2.40
N MET A 186 16.60 6.02 1.75
CA MET A 186 15.30 6.68 1.56
C MET A 186 14.65 7.03 2.91
N ASP A 187 14.53 6.05 3.82
CA ASP A 187 13.98 6.27 5.17
C ASP A 187 14.80 7.34 5.94
N GLY A 188 16.13 7.32 5.80
CA GLY A 188 17.02 8.30 6.42
C GLY A 188 16.84 9.71 5.88
N ILE A 189 16.64 9.87 4.58
CA ILE A 189 16.35 11.16 3.93
C ILE A 189 15.00 11.69 4.40
N GLU A 190 13.96 10.85 4.41
CA GLU A 190 12.63 11.19 4.89
C GLU A 190 12.65 11.66 6.34
N LEU A 191 13.41 10.99 7.22
CA LEU A 191 13.57 11.40 8.61
C LEU A 191 14.24 12.76 8.73
N GLN A 192 15.33 13.01 7.98
CA GLN A 192 16.03 14.28 8.01
C GLN A 192 15.15 15.43 7.47
N TRP A 193 14.42 15.18 6.42
CA TRP A 193 13.46 16.13 5.86
C TRP A 193 12.36 16.52 6.84
N LEU A 194 11.81 15.57 7.59
CA LEU A 194 10.81 15.88 8.63
C LEU A 194 11.39 16.71 9.79
N LEU A 195 12.68 16.58 10.08
CA LEU A 195 13.35 17.27 11.17
C LEU A 195 13.89 18.64 10.79
N ASP A 196 14.26 18.85 9.54
CA ASP A 196 14.86 20.09 9.07
C ASP A 196 14.15 20.60 7.80
N PRO A 197 13.39 21.71 7.90
CA PRO A 197 12.66 22.28 6.76
C PRO A 197 13.55 22.83 5.63
N ARG A 198 14.89 22.89 5.84
CA ARG A 198 15.86 23.28 4.80
C ARG A 198 16.22 22.10 3.88
N VAL A 199 15.90 20.89 4.28
CA VAL A 199 16.15 19.69 3.48
C VAL A 199 15.07 19.59 2.40
N ASP A 200 15.49 19.55 1.13
CA ASP A 200 14.61 19.20 0.01
C ASP A 200 14.62 17.68 -0.18
N LEU A 201 13.49 17.05 0.06
CA LEU A 201 13.32 15.60 -0.03
C LEU A 201 13.62 15.08 -1.43
N LEU A 202 13.13 15.79 -2.45
CA LEU A 202 13.26 15.33 -3.84
C LEU A 202 14.66 15.54 -4.37
N GLU A 203 15.30 16.68 -4.05
CA GLU A 203 16.69 16.96 -4.43
C GLU A 203 17.64 15.91 -3.85
N LEU A 204 17.51 15.59 -2.54
CA LEU A 204 18.34 14.56 -1.91
C LEU A 204 18.07 13.15 -2.46
N PHE A 205 16.81 12.83 -2.75
CA PHE A 205 16.49 11.55 -3.35
C PHE A 205 17.05 11.42 -4.78
N GLU A 206 16.96 12.47 -5.60
CA GLU A 206 17.54 12.48 -6.95
C GLU A 206 19.05 12.28 -6.88
N HIS A 207 19.73 12.95 -5.97
CA HIS A 207 21.16 12.75 -5.75
C HIS A 207 21.49 11.31 -5.28
N LEU A 208 20.74 10.76 -4.31
CA LEU A 208 20.88 9.37 -3.89
C LEU A 208 20.74 8.42 -5.10
N LEU A 209 19.73 8.64 -5.94
CA LEU A 209 19.47 7.82 -7.11
C LEU A 209 20.64 7.87 -8.10
N GLU A 210 21.12 9.06 -8.44
CA GLU A 210 22.26 9.25 -9.35
C GLU A 210 23.51 8.54 -8.85
N VAL A 211 23.91 8.76 -7.60
CA VAL A 211 25.09 8.13 -6.99
C VAL A 211 24.95 6.61 -6.95
N THR A 212 23.76 6.12 -6.65
CA THR A 212 23.49 4.68 -6.55
C THR A 212 23.56 4.03 -7.94
N LEU A 213 22.93 4.63 -8.95
CA LEU A 213 22.97 4.12 -10.34
C LEU A 213 24.39 4.13 -10.90
N ALA A 214 25.19 5.18 -10.65
CA ALA A 214 26.59 5.23 -11.05
C ALA A 214 27.41 4.09 -10.41
N ARG A 215 27.16 3.76 -9.15
CA ARG A 215 27.82 2.66 -8.44
C ARG A 215 27.43 1.29 -8.99
N TRP A 216 26.18 1.11 -9.45
CA TRP A 216 25.72 -0.15 -10.00
C TRP A 216 26.18 -0.37 -11.46
N ALA A 217 26.46 0.71 -12.19
CA ALA A 217 27.00 0.64 -13.56
C ALA A 217 28.46 0.24 -13.61
N ALA A 218 29.20 0.33 -12.49
CA ALA A 218 30.62 -0.04 -12.38
C ALA A 218 30.81 -1.54 -12.12
#